data_57b6d2aa0132ac36a78fc06ff153bb34
#
_entry.id   57b6d2aa0132ac36a78fc06ff153bb34
#
_cell.length_a   1.000
_cell.length_b   1.000
_cell.length_c   1.000
_cell.angle_alpha   90.00
_cell.angle_beta   90.00
_cell.angle_gamma   90.00
#
_symmetry.space_group_name_H-M   'P 1'
#
loop_
_entity.id
_entity.type
_entity.pdbx_description
1 polymer ?
#
loop_
_entity_poly.entity_id
_entity_poly.type
_entity_poly.pdbx_seq_one_letter_code
_entity_poly.pdbx_strand_id
1 'polypeptide(L)'
;MATPGNPVTVDDVDVYAPETIENWYPTYDLLRDQCPVYHVPGTGTYFVTRYEEIATVMRRTDLFRRGAGAVRPLLKDQEATDYYNEHGWPKILPLAVDPPRHRRYRDLIDGFFNVAGAERQREFITGAVDGLIGDMLTTPRAADGTHHVEFMEAFAIPLP
;
A
#
# COMPACT_ATOMS: atom_id res chain seq x y z
N MET A 1 27.57 8.12 -14.49
CA MET A 1 27.53 6.65 -14.71
C MET A 1 26.23 6.16 -14.13
N ALA A 2 25.37 5.53 -14.92
CA ALA A 2 24.16 4.91 -14.40
C ALA A 2 24.56 3.76 -13.47
N THR A 3 23.91 3.69 -12.31
CA THR A 3 24.06 2.54 -11.40
C THR A 3 23.53 1.30 -12.13
N PRO A 4 24.19 0.15 -12.10
CA PRO A 4 23.66 -1.07 -12.70
C PRO A 4 22.25 -1.34 -12.16
N GLY A 5 21.28 -1.50 -13.07
CA GLY A 5 19.88 -1.79 -12.73
C GLY A 5 18.91 -0.60 -12.81
N ASN A 6 19.38 0.65 -12.97
CA ASN A 6 18.48 1.78 -13.18
C ASN A 6 18.12 1.95 -14.65
N PRO A 7 16.83 2.12 -15.02
CA PRO A 7 16.45 2.37 -16.40
C PRO A 7 16.98 3.75 -16.85
N VAL A 8 17.48 3.80 -18.08
CA VAL A 8 17.97 5.03 -18.69
C VAL A 8 16.88 5.69 -19.54
N THR A 9 15.99 4.89 -20.10
CA THR A 9 14.85 5.32 -20.91
C THR A 9 13.58 4.62 -20.46
N VAL A 10 12.43 5.14 -20.88
CA VAL A 10 11.11 4.54 -20.59
C VAL A 10 11.00 3.11 -21.17
N ASP A 11 11.66 2.84 -22.28
CA ASP A 11 11.65 1.53 -22.93
C ASP A 11 12.41 0.46 -22.12
N ASP A 12 13.33 0.88 -21.24
CA ASP A 12 14.11 -0.01 -20.37
C ASP A 12 13.37 -0.35 -19.06
N VAL A 13 12.18 0.24 -18.82
CA VAL A 13 11.47 0.10 -17.55
C VAL A 13 10.82 -1.27 -17.43
N ASP A 14 11.23 -2.03 -16.43
CA ASP A 14 10.51 -3.18 -15.90
C ASP A 14 10.12 -2.91 -14.43
N VAL A 15 8.85 -2.61 -14.21
CA VAL A 15 8.31 -2.31 -12.86
C VAL A 15 8.26 -3.53 -11.94
N TYR A 16 8.44 -4.72 -12.48
CA TYR A 16 8.44 -5.98 -11.73
C TYR A 16 9.84 -6.60 -11.58
N ALA A 17 10.87 -5.96 -12.14
CA ALA A 17 12.24 -6.43 -11.96
C ALA A 17 12.62 -6.36 -10.48
N PRO A 18 13.36 -7.36 -9.95
CA PRO A 18 13.83 -7.36 -8.55
C PRO A 18 14.54 -6.07 -8.16
N GLU A 19 15.38 -5.53 -9.03
CA GLU A 19 16.13 -4.30 -8.82
C GLU A 19 15.21 -3.08 -8.69
N THR A 20 14.13 -3.04 -9.48
CA THR A 20 13.11 -1.98 -9.39
C THR A 20 12.30 -2.09 -8.10
N ILE A 21 11.96 -3.30 -7.68
CA ILE A 21 11.22 -3.54 -6.42
C ILE A 21 12.08 -3.14 -5.22
N GLU A 22 13.38 -3.45 -5.24
CA GLU A 22 14.30 -3.11 -4.17
C GLU A 22 14.58 -1.60 -4.10
N ASN A 23 14.71 -0.94 -5.24
CA ASN A 23 14.93 0.50 -5.33
C ASN A 23 14.07 1.13 -6.44
N TRP A 24 12.83 1.37 -6.16
CA TRP A 24 11.84 1.88 -7.11
C TRP A 24 11.95 3.39 -7.43
N TYR A 25 12.66 4.17 -6.62
CA TYR A 25 12.75 5.63 -6.77
C TYR A 25 13.23 6.10 -8.16
N PRO A 26 14.35 5.62 -8.71
CA PRO A 26 14.82 6.08 -10.02
C PRO A 26 13.84 5.77 -11.16
N THR A 27 13.21 4.60 -11.10
CA THR A 27 12.19 4.19 -12.09
C THR A 27 10.98 5.10 -12.05
N TYR A 28 10.46 5.40 -10.86
CA TYR A 28 9.29 6.27 -10.74
C TYR A 28 9.63 7.75 -11.03
N ASP A 29 10.85 8.21 -10.77
CA ASP A 29 11.31 9.54 -11.18
C ASP A 29 11.30 9.66 -12.70
N LEU A 30 11.89 8.69 -13.39
CA LEU A 30 11.89 8.61 -14.85
C LEU A 30 10.45 8.61 -15.42
N LEU A 31 9.56 7.78 -14.88
CA LEU A 31 8.18 7.71 -15.32
C LEU A 31 7.42 9.03 -15.06
N ARG A 32 7.61 9.67 -13.92
CA ARG A 32 7.00 10.98 -13.63
C ARG A 32 7.40 12.03 -14.63
N ASP A 33 8.65 12.03 -15.06
CA ASP A 33 9.17 13.02 -15.98
C ASP A 33 8.77 12.75 -17.43
N GLN A 34 8.88 11.51 -17.90
CA GLN A 34 8.81 11.18 -19.32
C GLN A 34 7.52 10.44 -19.73
N CYS A 35 6.92 9.65 -18.84
CA CYS A 35 5.72 8.85 -19.14
C CYS A 35 4.82 8.67 -17.91
N PRO A 36 4.12 9.73 -17.47
CA PRO A 36 3.35 9.70 -16.20
C PRO A 36 2.19 8.71 -16.18
N VAL A 37 1.75 8.25 -17.34
CA VAL A 37 0.78 7.14 -17.49
C VAL A 37 1.47 6.05 -18.32
N TYR A 38 2.12 5.13 -17.63
CA TYR A 38 2.93 4.08 -18.25
C TYR A 38 2.13 2.78 -18.42
N HIS A 39 2.02 2.29 -19.65
CA HIS A 39 1.45 0.98 -19.93
C HIS A 39 2.52 -0.09 -19.74
N VAL A 40 2.31 -1.03 -18.83
CA VAL A 40 3.23 -2.15 -18.60
C VAL A 40 3.18 -3.12 -19.79
N PRO A 41 4.30 -3.31 -20.52
CA PRO A 41 4.33 -4.15 -21.70
C PRO A 41 3.83 -5.58 -21.43
N GLY A 42 3.06 -6.13 -22.37
CA GLY A 42 2.52 -7.50 -22.26
C GLY A 42 1.39 -7.67 -21.24
N THR A 43 0.91 -6.60 -20.64
CA THR A 43 -0.18 -6.63 -19.65
C THR A 43 -1.28 -5.63 -20.00
N GLY A 44 -2.42 -5.69 -19.29
CA GLY A 44 -3.44 -4.64 -19.32
C GLY A 44 -3.29 -3.61 -18.20
N THR A 45 -2.11 -3.54 -17.57
CA THR A 45 -1.85 -2.70 -16.39
C THR A 45 -1.24 -1.37 -16.78
N TYR A 46 -1.69 -0.30 -16.13
CA TYR A 46 -1.14 1.03 -16.26
C TYR A 46 -0.64 1.54 -14.91
N PHE A 47 0.56 2.10 -14.89
CA PHE A 47 1.08 2.84 -13.74
C PHE A 47 0.84 4.34 -13.96
N VAL A 48 0.27 4.99 -12.95
CA VAL A 48 0.05 6.44 -12.94
C VAL A 48 0.92 7.03 -11.85
N THR A 49 1.84 7.94 -12.20
CA THR A 49 2.94 8.34 -11.33
C THR A 49 2.90 9.81 -10.89
N ARG A 50 2.12 10.68 -11.54
CA ARG A 50 1.97 12.08 -11.12
C ARG A 50 0.75 12.25 -10.22
N TYR A 51 0.87 13.15 -9.25
CA TYR A 51 -0.19 13.45 -8.28
C TYR A 51 -1.51 13.85 -8.93
N GLU A 52 -1.49 14.72 -9.94
CA GLU A 52 -2.70 15.26 -10.56
C GLU A 52 -3.49 14.16 -11.28
N GLU A 53 -2.81 13.29 -12.01
CA GLU A 53 -3.42 12.15 -12.69
C GLU A 53 -3.95 11.14 -11.68
N ILE A 54 -3.17 10.81 -10.62
CA ILE A 54 -3.62 9.94 -9.54
C ILE A 54 -4.86 10.51 -8.87
N ALA A 55 -4.84 11.81 -8.52
CA ALA A 55 -5.97 12.48 -7.91
C ALA A 55 -7.21 12.48 -8.83
N THR A 56 -7.01 12.57 -10.14
CA THR A 56 -8.08 12.47 -11.13
C THR A 56 -8.68 11.07 -11.17
N VAL A 57 -7.84 10.03 -11.27
CA VAL A 57 -8.29 8.62 -11.24
C VAL A 57 -9.07 8.33 -9.96
N MET A 58 -8.59 8.80 -8.81
CA MET A 58 -9.22 8.56 -7.51
C MET A 58 -10.58 9.25 -7.37
N ARG A 59 -10.78 10.41 -7.97
CA ARG A 59 -12.03 11.18 -7.90
C ARG A 59 -13.07 10.77 -8.94
N ARG A 60 -12.65 10.30 -10.10
CA ARG A 60 -13.54 10.00 -11.23
C ARG A 60 -14.07 8.55 -11.15
N THR A 61 -14.87 8.28 -10.12
CA THR A 61 -15.51 6.96 -9.91
C THR A 61 -16.54 6.60 -10.99
N ASP A 62 -16.93 7.54 -11.83
CA ASP A 62 -17.73 7.34 -13.04
C ASP A 62 -16.93 6.68 -14.18
N LEU A 63 -15.63 6.94 -14.25
CA LEU A 63 -14.73 6.39 -15.26
C LEU A 63 -13.87 5.24 -14.73
N PHE A 64 -13.43 5.33 -13.49
CA PHE A 64 -12.52 4.37 -12.87
C PHE A 64 -13.21 3.65 -11.71
N ARG A 65 -13.28 2.33 -11.79
CA ARG A 65 -13.93 1.50 -10.78
C ARG A 65 -12.92 0.76 -9.93
N ARG A 66 -13.26 0.57 -8.67
CA ARG A 66 -12.52 -0.29 -7.75
C ARG A 66 -12.98 -1.73 -7.96
N GLY A 67 -12.13 -2.54 -8.53
CA GLY A 67 -12.42 -3.95 -8.76
C GLY A 67 -11.47 -4.87 -8.00
N ALA A 68 -11.74 -6.17 -8.06
CA ALA A 68 -10.83 -7.20 -7.58
C ALA A 68 -9.48 -7.23 -8.35
N GLY A 69 -9.33 -6.39 -9.36
CA GLY A 69 -8.17 -6.36 -10.26
C GLY A 69 -6.85 -5.94 -9.61
N ALA A 70 -6.87 -5.31 -8.43
CA ALA A 70 -5.65 -4.89 -7.76
C ALA A 70 -4.73 -6.05 -7.33
N VAL A 71 -5.29 -7.25 -7.14
CA VAL A 71 -4.53 -8.45 -6.72
C VAL A 71 -4.10 -9.29 -7.93
N ARG A 72 -4.78 -9.15 -9.07
CA ARG A 72 -4.51 -9.97 -10.28
C ARG A 72 -3.06 -9.93 -10.77
N PRO A 73 -2.42 -8.76 -10.86
CA PRO A 73 -1.04 -8.68 -11.33
C PRO A 73 -0.01 -9.31 -10.39
N LEU A 74 -0.38 -9.52 -9.13
CA LEU A 74 0.51 -10.06 -8.09
C LEU A 74 0.51 -11.58 -8.06
N LEU A 75 -0.51 -12.22 -8.67
CA LEU A 75 -0.57 -13.69 -8.78
C LEU A 75 0.20 -14.14 -10.00
N LYS A 76 1.39 -14.69 -9.78
CA LYS A 76 2.19 -15.34 -10.81
C LYS A 76 1.76 -16.80 -11.05
N ASP A 77 0.89 -17.32 -10.19
CA ASP A 77 0.38 -18.67 -10.22
C ASP A 77 -0.86 -18.74 -11.14
N GLN A 78 -0.74 -19.49 -12.23
CA GLN A 78 -1.83 -19.66 -13.20
C GLN A 78 -3.00 -20.43 -12.61
N GLU A 79 -2.76 -21.46 -11.81
CA GLU A 79 -3.80 -22.27 -11.15
C GLU A 79 -4.65 -21.41 -10.20
N ALA A 80 -4.01 -20.59 -9.37
CA ALA A 80 -4.70 -19.65 -8.50
C ALA A 80 -5.50 -18.59 -9.30
N THR A 81 -4.95 -18.14 -10.42
CA THR A 81 -5.63 -17.19 -11.30
C THR A 81 -6.90 -17.80 -11.92
N ASP A 82 -6.81 -19.03 -12.39
CA ASP A 82 -7.92 -19.76 -12.99
C ASP A 82 -9.01 -20.05 -11.94
N TYR A 83 -8.61 -20.47 -10.75
CA TYR A 83 -9.52 -20.66 -9.62
C TYR A 83 -10.33 -19.40 -9.30
N TYR A 84 -9.66 -18.24 -9.16
CA TYR A 84 -10.36 -16.98 -8.88
C TYR A 84 -11.18 -16.45 -10.06
N ASN A 85 -10.81 -16.74 -11.29
CA ASN A 85 -11.62 -16.40 -12.46
C ASN A 85 -12.94 -17.17 -12.48
N GLU A 86 -12.93 -18.44 -12.06
CA GLU A 86 -14.11 -19.31 -12.00
C GLU A 86 -14.97 -19.02 -10.77
N HIS A 87 -14.37 -18.86 -9.58
CA HIS A 87 -15.07 -18.76 -8.29
C HIS A 87 -15.29 -17.32 -7.80
N GLY A 88 -14.70 -16.35 -8.50
CA GLY A 88 -14.74 -14.93 -8.13
C GLY A 88 -13.57 -14.49 -7.25
N TRP A 89 -13.10 -13.30 -7.52
CA TRP A 89 -11.99 -12.68 -6.79
C TRP A 89 -12.41 -12.22 -5.40
N PRO A 90 -11.55 -12.37 -4.37
CA PRO A 90 -11.87 -11.91 -3.03
C PRO A 90 -12.07 -10.39 -3.02
N LYS A 91 -13.08 -9.94 -2.28
CA LYS A 91 -13.42 -8.52 -2.13
C LYS A 91 -13.09 -8.06 -0.72
N ILE A 92 -12.08 -7.24 -0.59
CA ILE A 92 -11.73 -6.59 0.68
C ILE A 92 -12.67 -5.39 0.87
N LEU A 93 -13.61 -5.51 1.80
CA LEU A 93 -14.55 -4.42 2.11
C LEU A 93 -13.93 -3.45 3.11
N PRO A 94 -14.12 -2.14 2.93
CA PRO A 94 -14.84 -1.42 1.86
C PRO A 94 -14.00 -1.10 0.61
N LEU A 95 -12.74 -1.53 0.54
CA LEU A 95 -11.78 -1.11 -0.49
C LEU A 95 -12.20 -1.51 -1.92
N ALA A 96 -12.80 -2.70 -2.07
CA ALA A 96 -13.12 -3.28 -3.38
C ALA A 96 -14.57 -3.04 -3.82
N VAL A 97 -15.21 -1.97 -3.33
CA VAL A 97 -16.57 -1.61 -3.72
C VAL A 97 -16.68 -0.15 -4.12
N ASP A 98 -17.53 0.12 -5.10
CA ASP A 98 -17.82 1.47 -5.61
C ASP A 98 -19.07 2.09 -4.96
N PRO A 99 -19.25 3.42 -5.07
CA PRO A 99 -20.52 4.06 -4.76
C PRO A 99 -21.68 3.44 -5.56
N PRO A 100 -22.91 3.38 -5.00
CA PRO A 100 -23.32 3.88 -3.68
C PRO A 100 -22.99 2.92 -2.53
N ARG A 101 -22.60 1.68 -2.81
CA ARG A 101 -22.36 0.65 -1.80
C ARG A 101 -21.20 1.00 -0.88
N HIS A 102 -20.11 1.57 -1.41
CA HIS A 102 -18.96 2.04 -0.64
C HIS A 102 -19.39 3.00 0.48
N ARG A 103 -20.32 3.93 0.20
CA ARG A 103 -20.81 4.91 1.17
C ARG A 103 -21.41 4.25 2.41
N ARG A 104 -22.17 3.17 2.24
CA ARG A 104 -22.78 2.44 3.37
C ARG A 104 -21.75 1.91 4.37
N TYR A 105 -20.60 1.42 3.87
CA TYR A 105 -19.51 0.96 4.75
C TYR A 105 -18.79 2.13 5.41
N ARG A 106 -18.56 3.22 4.65
CA ARG A 106 -17.92 4.41 5.19
C ARG A 106 -18.75 5.06 6.29
N ASP A 107 -20.05 5.15 6.13
CA ASP A 107 -20.95 5.73 7.14
C ASP A 107 -20.87 5.00 8.50
N LEU A 108 -20.52 3.71 8.51
CA LEU A 108 -20.34 2.95 9.76
C LEU A 108 -19.04 3.29 10.49
N ILE A 109 -17.98 3.67 9.78
CA ILE A 109 -16.63 3.81 10.33
C ILE A 109 -16.14 5.26 10.36
N ASP A 110 -16.63 6.15 9.51
CA ASP A 110 -16.15 7.54 9.38
C ASP A 110 -16.22 8.32 10.71
N GLY A 111 -17.17 7.97 11.60
CA GLY A 111 -17.29 8.59 12.92
C GLY A 111 -16.10 8.30 13.83
N PHE A 112 -15.40 7.19 13.63
CA PHE A 112 -14.22 6.80 14.39
C PHE A 112 -12.93 7.36 13.78
N PHE A 113 -12.87 7.48 12.45
CA PHE A 113 -11.68 7.85 11.70
C PHE A 113 -11.64 9.31 11.23
N ASN A 114 -12.55 10.15 11.69
CA ASN A 114 -12.44 11.59 11.50
C ASN A 114 -11.64 12.24 12.64
N VAL A 115 -11.28 13.52 12.48
CA VAL A 115 -10.46 14.27 13.48
C VAL A 115 -11.05 14.19 14.88
N ALA A 116 -12.37 14.39 15.02
CA ALA A 116 -13.04 14.32 16.31
C ALA A 116 -13.08 12.88 16.89
N GLY A 117 -13.17 11.87 16.04
CA GLY A 117 -13.09 10.47 16.44
C GLY A 117 -11.70 10.11 16.94
N ALA A 118 -10.67 10.52 16.23
CA ALA A 118 -9.28 10.32 16.63
C ALA A 118 -8.96 11.02 17.96
N GLU A 119 -9.45 12.25 18.14
CA GLU A 119 -9.24 12.99 19.38
C GLU A 119 -9.88 12.31 20.60
N ARG A 120 -11.08 11.75 20.44
CA ARG A 120 -11.71 10.97 21.53
C ARG A 120 -10.92 9.74 21.95
N GLN A 121 -10.11 9.19 21.07
CA GLN A 121 -9.27 8.01 21.33
C GLN A 121 -7.84 8.35 21.78
N ARG A 122 -7.47 9.61 21.79
CA ARG A 122 -6.09 10.04 22.08
C ARG A 122 -5.55 9.46 23.40
N GLU A 123 -6.31 9.57 24.48
CA GLU A 123 -5.88 9.09 25.79
C GLU A 123 -5.68 7.56 25.79
N PHE A 124 -6.60 6.81 25.18
CA PHE A 124 -6.50 5.37 25.05
C PHE A 124 -5.27 4.97 24.22
N ILE A 125 -5.07 5.60 23.07
CA ILE A 125 -3.93 5.33 22.18
C ILE A 125 -2.61 5.67 22.89
N THR A 126 -2.55 6.83 23.58
CA THR A 126 -1.35 7.22 24.34
C THR A 126 -1.04 6.18 25.42
N GLY A 127 -2.03 5.75 26.20
CA GLY A 127 -1.84 4.72 27.21
C GLY A 127 -1.37 3.38 26.63
N ALA A 128 -1.91 2.97 25.48
CA ALA A 128 -1.46 1.76 24.78
C ALA A 128 0.00 1.87 24.33
N VAL A 129 0.37 3.02 23.73
CA VAL A 129 1.76 3.30 23.29
C VAL A 129 2.73 3.29 24.49
N ASP A 130 2.39 3.98 25.57
CA ASP A 130 3.22 4.04 26.77
C ASP A 130 3.41 2.64 27.39
N GLY A 131 2.36 1.82 27.40
CA GLY A 131 2.42 0.43 27.84
C GLY A 131 3.39 -0.39 27.01
N LEU A 132 3.25 -0.36 25.67
CA LEU A 132 4.13 -1.11 24.77
C LEU A 132 5.60 -0.66 24.89
N ILE A 133 5.85 0.65 25.00
CA ILE A 133 7.21 1.18 25.25
C ILE A 133 7.73 0.68 26.60
N GLY A 134 6.89 0.70 27.65
CA GLY A 134 7.23 0.16 28.95
C GLY A 134 7.68 -1.30 28.89
N ASP A 135 6.92 -2.13 28.19
CA ASP A 135 7.25 -3.56 27.98
C ASP A 135 8.58 -3.73 27.22
N MET A 136 8.81 -2.95 26.17
CA MET A 136 10.08 -2.96 25.42
C MET A 136 11.29 -2.62 26.33
N LEU A 137 11.12 -1.71 27.30
CA LEU A 137 12.17 -1.34 28.25
C LEU A 137 12.42 -2.38 29.35
N THR A 138 11.58 -3.40 29.46
CA THR A 138 11.83 -4.55 30.37
C THR A 138 12.78 -5.57 29.79
N THR A 139 13.07 -5.54 28.46
CA THR A 139 14.03 -6.46 27.85
C THR A 139 15.42 -6.29 28.45
N PRO A 140 16.24 -7.37 28.50
CA PRO A 140 17.60 -7.26 29.01
C PRO A 140 18.42 -6.20 28.25
N ARG A 141 19.20 -5.41 28.98
CA ARG A 141 20.10 -4.44 28.38
C ARG A 141 21.30 -5.15 27.72
N ALA A 142 21.66 -4.70 26.54
CA ALA A 142 22.92 -5.07 25.89
C ALA A 142 24.13 -4.49 26.64
N ALA A 143 25.33 -4.95 26.28
CA ALA A 143 26.58 -4.48 26.90
C ALA A 143 26.83 -2.98 26.76
N ASP A 144 26.27 -2.35 25.74
CA ASP A 144 26.32 -0.90 25.48
C ASP A 144 25.24 -0.11 26.25
N GLY A 145 24.43 -0.78 27.07
CA GLY A 145 23.36 -0.19 27.84
C GLY A 145 22.03 0.05 27.11
N THR A 146 21.93 -0.37 25.84
CA THR A 146 20.73 -0.24 25.02
C THR A 146 19.78 -1.44 25.18
N HIS A 147 18.51 -1.28 24.78
CA HIS A 147 17.54 -2.35 24.66
C HIS A 147 17.37 -2.70 23.17
N HIS A 148 17.46 -3.97 22.84
CA HIS A 148 17.21 -4.47 21.50
C HIS A 148 15.90 -5.25 21.47
N VAL A 149 14.97 -4.83 20.62
CA VAL A 149 13.66 -5.47 20.47
C VAL A 149 13.36 -5.68 18.98
N GLU A 150 12.58 -6.72 18.67
CA GLU A 150 11.97 -6.82 17.35
C GLU A 150 10.73 -5.92 17.33
N PHE A 151 10.80 -4.82 16.57
CA PHE A 151 9.84 -3.73 16.61
C PHE A 151 8.45 -4.14 16.08
N MET A 152 8.39 -5.02 15.08
CA MET A 152 7.11 -5.45 14.52
C MET A 152 6.31 -6.23 15.55
N GLU A 153 6.94 -7.18 16.24
CA GLU A 153 6.28 -8.02 17.27
C GLU A 153 6.00 -7.22 18.54
N ALA A 154 6.96 -6.37 18.96
CA ALA A 154 6.85 -5.68 20.24
C ALA A 154 5.95 -4.43 20.20
N PHE A 155 5.76 -3.83 19.02
CA PHE A 155 5.06 -2.55 18.90
C PHE A 155 4.07 -2.49 17.74
N ALA A 156 4.52 -2.74 16.50
CA ALA A 156 3.72 -2.44 15.32
C ALA A 156 2.52 -3.38 15.13
N ILE A 157 2.61 -4.65 15.57
CA ILE A 157 1.49 -5.62 15.50
C ILE A 157 0.49 -5.40 16.65
N PRO A 158 0.91 -5.18 17.91
CA PRO A 158 -0.04 -5.04 19.02
C PRO A 158 -0.77 -3.68 19.06
N LEU A 159 -0.23 -2.62 18.43
CA LEU A 159 -0.77 -1.26 18.54
C LEU A 159 -2.12 -1.05 17.82
N PRO A 160 -2.39 -1.58 16.61
CA PRO A 160 -3.64 -1.33 15.86
C PRO A 160 -4.88 -1.93 16.51
#